data_408830aa40298c8171fd240ad63bae55
#
_entry.id   408830aa40298c8171fd240ad63bae55
#
_cell.length_a   1.000
_cell.length_b   1.000
_cell.length_c   1.000
_cell.angle_alpha   90.00
_cell.angle_beta   90.00
_cell.angle_gamma   90.00
#
_symmetry.space_group_name_H-M   'P 1'
#
loop_
_entity.id
_entity.type
_entity.pdbx_description
1 polymer ?
#
loop_
_entity_poly.entity_id
_entity_poly.type
_entity_poly.pdbx_seq_one_letter_code
_entity_poly.pdbx_strand_id
1 'polypeptide(L)'
;MVNEDKMKALDAAISNIEKQFGKGSVMKLGESTANLNVECIPTGSLSLDIALGIGGVPKGRVVEIYGPESSGKTTVALHMVAEVQKRGGIAGFIDAEHALDPVYAKNIGVDIDNLYISQPDSGEQALEITETMVRLSLIHI
;
A
#
# COMPACT_ATOMS: atom_id res chain seq x y z
N MET A 1 40.44 -5.12 7.81
CA MET A 1 41.00 -4.10 6.88
C MET A 1 40.59 -4.48 5.46
N VAL A 2 39.87 -3.64 4.76
CA VAL A 2 39.53 -3.86 3.35
C VAL A 2 40.78 -3.54 2.54
N ASN A 3 41.20 -4.47 1.68
CA ASN A 3 42.41 -4.33 0.88
C ASN A 3 42.21 -3.21 -0.15
N GLU A 4 43.06 -2.20 -0.18
CA GLU A 4 42.98 -1.04 -1.09
C GLU A 4 42.93 -1.46 -2.57
N ASP A 5 43.62 -2.53 -2.93
CA ASP A 5 43.62 -3.03 -4.32
C ASP A 5 42.25 -3.62 -4.71
N LYS A 6 41.55 -4.25 -3.76
CA LYS A 6 40.19 -4.74 -3.99
C LYS A 6 39.18 -3.58 -4.14
N MET A 7 39.36 -2.49 -3.40
CA MET A 7 38.49 -1.31 -3.54
C MET A 7 38.67 -0.65 -4.89
N LYS A 8 39.91 -0.46 -5.36
CA LYS A 8 40.20 0.08 -6.70
C LYS A 8 39.60 -0.77 -7.83
N ALA A 9 39.72 -2.09 -7.70
CA ALA A 9 39.13 -3.03 -8.66
C ALA A 9 37.58 -2.95 -8.65
N LEU A 10 36.97 -2.82 -7.48
CA LEU A 10 35.53 -2.65 -7.35
C LEU A 10 35.04 -1.34 -7.97
N ASP A 11 35.75 -0.22 -7.71
CA ASP A 11 35.39 1.09 -8.27
C ASP A 11 35.51 1.09 -9.81
N ALA A 12 36.50 0.41 -10.34
CA ALA A 12 36.66 0.24 -11.79
C ALA A 12 35.53 -0.60 -12.39
N ALA A 13 35.12 -1.67 -11.71
CA ALA A 13 34.01 -2.52 -12.14
C ALA A 13 32.69 -1.75 -12.13
N ILE A 14 32.41 -1.00 -11.04
CA ILE A 14 31.22 -0.15 -10.92
C ILE A 14 31.19 0.89 -12.06
N SER A 15 32.31 1.58 -12.29
CA SER A 15 32.43 2.57 -13.39
C SER A 15 32.13 1.96 -14.75
N ASN A 16 32.56 0.73 -15.01
CA ASN A 16 32.27 0.04 -16.27
C ASN A 16 30.76 -0.33 -16.39
N ILE A 17 30.14 -0.77 -15.30
CA ILE A 17 28.70 -1.07 -15.26
C ILE A 17 27.92 0.22 -15.51
N GLU A 18 28.28 1.33 -14.88
CA GLU A 18 27.61 2.61 -15.07
C GLU A 18 27.75 3.17 -16.49
N LYS A 19 28.88 2.91 -17.14
CA LYS A 19 29.07 3.28 -18.56
C LYS A 19 28.19 2.46 -19.50
N GLN A 20 27.95 1.20 -19.16
CA GLN A 20 27.20 0.27 -20.00
C GLN A 20 25.67 0.37 -19.76
N PHE A 21 25.23 0.58 -18.52
CA PHE A 21 23.83 0.52 -18.11
C PHE A 21 23.27 1.85 -17.57
N GLY A 22 24.10 2.90 -17.51
CA GLY A 22 23.73 4.22 -17.01
C GLY A 22 24.15 4.47 -15.56
N LYS A 23 24.29 5.75 -15.20
CA LYS A 23 24.62 6.17 -13.82
C LYS A 23 23.55 5.70 -12.84
N GLY A 24 23.99 5.16 -11.70
CA GLY A 24 23.11 4.67 -10.64
C GLY A 24 22.60 3.25 -10.86
N SER A 25 23.09 2.51 -11.88
CA SER A 25 22.79 1.09 -12.08
C SER A 25 23.35 0.19 -10.96
N VAL A 26 24.37 0.66 -10.27
CA VAL A 26 24.89 0.05 -9.03
C VAL A 26 25.07 1.15 -7.99
N MET A 27 24.56 0.92 -6.78
CA MET A 27 24.69 1.86 -5.67
C MET A 27 24.87 1.09 -4.35
N LYS A 28 25.53 1.70 -3.39
CA LYS A 28 25.55 1.14 -2.04
C LYS A 28 24.22 1.41 -1.35
N LEU A 29 23.64 0.40 -0.75
CA LEU A 29 22.31 0.53 -0.08
C LEU A 29 22.31 1.64 0.99
N GLY A 30 23.42 1.82 1.71
CA GLY A 30 23.55 2.87 2.74
C GLY A 30 23.75 4.29 2.17
N GLU A 31 24.16 4.43 0.91
CA GLU A 31 24.31 5.72 0.23
C GLU A 31 23.06 6.09 -0.59
N SER A 32 22.17 5.13 -0.77
CA SER A 32 20.85 5.36 -1.35
C SER A 32 20.00 6.14 -0.36
N THR A 33 20.14 7.44 -0.33
CA THR A 33 19.16 8.38 0.22
C THR A 33 17.97 8.51 -0.72
N ALA A 34 17.65 7.47 -1.49
CA ALA A 34 16.36 7.38 -2.15
C ALA A 34 15.32 7.62 -1.05
N ASN A 35 14.66 8.75 -1.12
CA ASN A 35 13.62 9.16 -0.19
C ASN A 35 12.71 7.97 0.08
N LEU A 36 12.92 7.30 1.21
CA LEU A 36 12.03 6.27 1.75
C LEU A 36 10.72 6.93 2.27
N ASN A 37 10.40 8.12 1.75
CA ASN A 37 9.13 8.77 1.98
C ASN A 37 8.06 8.06 1.14
N VAL A 38 7.77 6.82 1.54
CA VAL A 38 6.63 6.09 1.01
C VAL A 38 5.39 6.75 1.57
N GLU A 39 4.55 7.32 0.70
CA GLU A 39 3.22 7.76 1.13
C GLU A 39 2.47 6.56 1.71
N CYS A 40 1.83 6.76 2.85
CA CYS A 40 1.09 5.71 3.53
C CYS A 40 -0.35 6.14 3.86
N ILE A 41 -1.19 5.14 3.99
CA ILE A 41 -2.55 5.26 4.49
C ILE A 41 -2.55 4.73 5.93
N PRO A 42 -2.86 5.54 6.95
CA PRO A 42 -2.95 5.07 8.32
C PRO A 42 -4.02 3.99 8.47
N THR A 43 -3.76 3.06 9.35
CA THR A 43 -4.71 1.98 9.67
C THR A 43 -5.82 2.43 10.63
N GLY A 44 -5.72 3.64 11.21
CA GLY A 44 -6.59 4.11 12.28
C GLY A 44 -6.17 3.58 13.66
N SER A 45 -5.17 2.73 13.73
CA SER A 45 -4.58 2.22 14.98
C SER A 45 -3.14 2.69 15.11
N LEU A 46 -2.88 3.60 16.06
CA LEU A 46 -1.54 4.15 16.29
C LEU A 46 -0.49 3.05 16.55
N SER A 47 -0.85 2.02 17.31
CA SER A 47 0.08 0.93 17.62
C SER A 47 0.43 0.10 16.38
N LEU A 48 -0.54 -0.13 15.49
CA LEU A 48 -0.31 -0.85 14.23
C LEU A 48 0.53 0.02 13.28
N ASP A 49 0.23 1.31 13.17
CA ASP A 49 0.98 2.25 12.33
C ASP A 49 2.45 2.34 12.74
N ILE A 50 2.73 2.35 14.05
CA ILE A 50 4.10 2.31 14.58
C ILE A 50 4.77 0.96 14.25
N ALA A 51 4.05 -0.15 14.43
CA ALA A 51 4.58 -1.48 14.15
C ALA A 51 4.93 -1.70 12.68
N LEU A 52 4.17 -1.09 11.76
CA LEU A 52 4.46 -1.10 10.31
C LEU A 52 5.68 -0.27 9.92
N GLY A 53 6.14 0.62 10.78
CA GLY A 53 7.40 1.37 10.62
C GLY A 53 7.33 2.58 9.68
N ILE A 54 6.29 2.69 8.85
CA ILE A 54 6.08 3.80 7.90
C ILE A 54 4.85 4.66 8.24
N GLY A 55 4.16 4.35 9.35
CA GLY A 55 2.99 5.10 9.79
C GLY A 55 1.67 4.67 9.13
N GLY A 56 1.61 3.47 8.58
CA GLY A 56 0.43 2.91 7.93
C GLY A 56 0.78 1.90 6.85
N VAL A 57 -0.15 1.60 5.96
CA VAL A 57 0.06 0.75 4.79
C VAL A 57 0.59 1.58 3.60
N PRO A 58 1.51 1.05 2.79
CA PRO A 58 2.09 1.79 1.67
C PRO A 58 1.04 2.06 0.58
N LYS A 59 0.93 3.32 0.16
CA LYS A 59 0.07 3.72 -0.96
C LYS A 59 0.61 3.20 -2.29
N GLY A 60 -0.30 2.79 -3.18
CA GLY A 60 0.07 2.28 -4.50
C GLY A 60 0.68 0.87 -4.47
N ARG A 61 0.38 0.09 -3.45
CA ARG A 61 0.77 -1.31 -3.30
C ARG A 61 -0.45 -2.18 -3.01
N VAL A 62 -0.39 -3.43 -3.42
CA VAL A 62 -1.34 -4.46 -2.96
C VAL A 62 -0.92 -4.88 -1.56
N VAL A 63 -1.86 -4.81 -0.62
CA VAL A 63 -1.65 -5.21 0.77
C VAL A 63 -2.61 -6.34 1.10
N GLU A 64 -2.09 -7.45 1.58
CA GLU A 64 -2.88 -8.58 2.04
C GLU A 64 -3.07 -8.51 3.56
N ILE A 65 -4.33 -8.61 4.00
CA ILE A 65 -4.70 -8.70 5.42
C ILE A 65 -5.36 -10.05 5.63
N TYR A 66 -4.73 -10.93 6.38
CA TYR A 66 -5.21 -12.28 6.62
C TYR A 66 -5.31 -12.62 8.10
N GLY A 67 -6.14 -13.61 8.41
CA GLY A 67 -6.38 -14.09 9.76
C GLY A 67 -7.68 -14.89 9.84
N PRO A 68 -7.97 -15.51 10.99
CA PRO A 68 -9.22 -16.29 11.19
C PRO A 68 -10.46 -15.41 11.04
N GLU A 69 -11.61 -16.06 10.96
CA GLU A 69 -12.90 -15.38 10.98
C GLU A 69 -13.04 -14.51 12.25
N SER A 70 -13.77 -13.42 12.13
CA SER A 70 -14.03 -12.46 13.23
C SER A 70 -12.75 -11.86 13.86
N SER A 71 -11.60 -11.92 13.20
CA SER A 71 -10.33 -11.35 13.70
C SER A 71 -10.18 -9.83 13.48
N GLY A 72 -11.15 -9.18 12.85
CA GLY A 72 -11.14 -7.74 12.62
C GLY A 72 -10.50 -7.30 11.29
N LYS A 73 -10.29 -8.19 10.31
CA LYS A 73 -9.74 -7.86 8.98
C LYS A 73 -10.53 -6.73 8.31
N THR A 74 -11.85 -6.93 8.17
CA THR A 74 -12.75 -5.94 7.58
C THR A 74 -12.81 -4.66 8.41
N THR A 75 -12.73 -4.76 9.73
CA THR A 75 -12.67 -3.59 10.62
C THR A 75 -11.46 -2.71 10.32
N VAL A 76 -10.27 -3.31 10.16
CA VAL A 76 -9.05 -2.58 9.79
C VAL A 76 -9.20 -1.95 8.41
N ALA A 77 -9.74 -2.68 7.43
CA ALA A 77 -10.01 -2.15 6.10
C ALA A 77 -10.94 -0.92 6.13
N LEU A 78 -12.04 -0.99 6.90
CA LEU A 78 -12.98 0.13 7.05
C LEU A 78 -12.34 1.34 7.76
N HIS A 79 -11.47 1.13 8.73
CA HIS A 79 -10.70 2.23 9.32
C HIS A 79 -9.79 2.91 8.30
N MET A 80 -9.12 2.14 7.44
CA MET A 80 -8.31 2.70 6.36
C MET A 80 -9.15 3.50 5.36
N VAL A 81 -10.34 3.01 5.00
CA VAL A 81 -11.32 3.76 4.19
C VAL A 81 -11.62 5.12 4.84
N ALA A 82 -11.97 5.11 6.13
CA ALA A 82 -12.28 6.34 6.87
C ALA A 82 -11.08 7.31 6.87
N GLU A 83 -9.86 6.81 7.07
CA GLU A 83 -8.65 7.63 7.05
C GLU A 83 -8.35 8.24 5.67
N VAL A 84 -8.63 7.51 4.59
CA VAL A 84 -8.52 8.00 3.21
C VAL A 84 -9.54 9.11 2.96
N GLN A 85 -10.81 8.88 3.33
CA GLN A 85 -11.89 9.87 3.14
C GLN A 85 -11.64 11.15 3.95
N LYS A 86 -11.15 11.07 5.18
CA LYS A 86 -10.74 12.24 5.99
C LYS A 86 -9.69 13.11 5.32
N ARG A 87 -8.87 12.53 4.45
CA ARG A 87 -7.82 13.23 3.68
C ARG A 87 -8.28 13.69 2.31
N GLY A 88 -9.58 13.57 2.01
CA GLY A 88 -10.18 13.96 0.74
C GLY A 88 -9.98 12.94 -0.39
N GLY A 89 -9.54 11.73 -0.06
CA GLY A 89 -9.44 10.62 -1.01
C GLY A 89 -10.80 9.97 -1.25
N ILE A 90 -10.90 9.27 -2.37
CA ILE A 90 -12.08 8.50 -2.77
C ILE A 90 -11.76 7.02 -2.54
N ALA A 91 -12.67 6.28 -1.92
CA ALA A 91 -12.52 4.87 -1.66
C ALA A 91 -13.58 4.04 -2.40
N GLY A 92 -13.17 2.88 -2.89
CA GLY A 92 -14.06 1.83 -3.39
C GLY A 92 -13.95 0.59 -2.52
N PHE A 93 -15.05 -0.08 -2.28
CA PHE A 93 -15.12 -1.31 -1.49
C PHE A 93 -15.79 -2.41 -2.32
N ILE A 94 -15.15 -3.54 -2.46
CA ILE A 94 -15.68 -4.70 -3.18
C ILE A 94 -16.02 -5.77 -2.16
N ASP A 95 -17.31 -5.94 -1.90
CA ASP A 95 -17.86 -6.82 -0.89
C ASP A 95 -18.40 -8.12 -1.52
N ALA A 96 -17.51 -9.07 -1.75
CA ALA A 96 -17.88 -10.37 -2.31
C ALA A 96 -18.64 -11.27 -1.31
N GLU A 97 -18.60 -10.96 -0.02
CA GLU A 97 -19.31 -11.71 1.02
C GLU A 97 -20.72 -11.15 1.31
N HIS A 98 -21.04 -9.97 0.76
CA HIS A 98 -22.29 -9.25 1.00
C HIS A 98 -22.57 -9.01 2.50
N ALA A 99 -21.52 -8.79 3.26
CA ALA A 99 -21.55 -8.74 4.73
C ALA A 99 -21.29 -7.35 5.31
N LEU A 100 -21.09 -6.32 4.47
CA LEU A 100 -20.84 -4.97 4.95
C LEU A 100 -22.09 -4.38 5.62
N ASP A 101 -21.96 -4.06 6.90
CA ASP A 101 -22.98 -3.33 7.66
C ASP A 101 -22.73 -1.81 7.55
N PRO A 102 -23.64 -1.04 6.90
CA PRO A 102 -23.48 0.40 6.76
C PRO A 102 -23.50 1.16 8.09
N VAL A 103 -24.26 0.66 9.08
CA VAL A 103 -24.34 1.28 10.41
C VAL A 103 -23.00 1.11 11.14
N TYR A 104 -22.42 -0.08 11.04
CA TYR A 104 -21.10 -0.35 11.61
C TYR A 104 -20.01 0.49 10.93
N ALA A 105 -20.00 0.54 9.60
CA ALA A 105 -19.06 1.37 8.83
C ALA A 105 -19.14 2.84 9.24
N LYS A 106 -20.36 3.39 9.35
CA LYS A 106 -20.58 4.77 9.82
C LYS A 106 -20.06 5.00 11.23
N ASN A 107 -20.26 4.05 12.15
CA ASN A 107 -19.77 4.15 13.52
C ASN A 107 -18.23 4.13 13.61
N ILE A 108 -17.55 3.48 12.69
CA ILE A 108 -16.08 3.51 12.52
C ILE A 108 -15.61 4.87 12.02
N GLY A 109 -16.47 5.64 11.36
CA GLY A 109 -16.17 6.95 10.80
C GLY A 109 -16.08 6.98 9.28
N VAL A 110 -16.55 5.93 8.60
CA VAL A 110 -16.68 5.91 7.14
C VAL A 110 -17.81 6.84 6.73
N ASP A 111 -17.54 7.69 5.76
CA ASP A 111 -18.56 8.47 5.04
C ASP A 111 -19.24 7.54 4.03
N ILE A 112 -20.35 6.95 4.44
CA ILE A 112 -21.08 5.96 3.64
C ILE A 112 -21.76 6.57 2.43
N ASP A 113 -22.04 7.88 2.44
CA ASP A 113 -22.68 8.58 1.32
C ASP A 113 -21.69 8.79 0.17
N ASN A 114 -20.38 8.76 0.46
CA ASN A 114 -19.28 8.90 -0.49
C ASN A 114 -18.42 7.64 -0.62
N LEU A 115 -18.89 6.49 -0.16
CA LEU A 115 -18.23 5.21 -0.38
C LEU A 115 -18.84 4.49 -1.59
N TYR A 116 -18.01 4.20 -2.58
CA TYR A 116 -18.42 3.37 -3.72
C TYR A 116 -18.33 1.90 -3.33
N ILE A 117 -19.46 1.18 -3.37
CA ILE A 117 -19.50 -0.24 -3.06
C ILE A 117 -19.91 -1.05 -4.29
N SER A 118 -19.29 -2.21 -4.47
CA SER A 118 -19.69 -3.22 -5.43
C SER A 118 -19.84 -4.57 -4.75
N GLN A 119 -20.87 -5.31 -5.12
CA GLN A 119 -21.16 -6.65 -4.59
C GLN A 119 -21.24 -7.64 -5.76
N PRO A 120 -20.09 -8.11 -6.24
CA PRO A 120 -20.03 -9.01 -7.39
C PRO A 120 -20.50 -10.42 -7.06
N ASP A 121 -21.09 -11.09 -8.06
CA ASP A 121 -21.58 -12.48 -7.93
C ASP A 121 -20.46 -13.52 -8.15
N SER A 122 -19.31 -13.11 -8.69
CA SER A 122 -18.17 -14.00 -8.96
C SER A 122 -16.83 -13.31 -8.75
N GLY A 123 -15.78 -14.11 -8.56
CA GLY A 123 -14.42 -13.61 -8.40
C GLY A 123 -13.90 -12.91 -9.65
N GLU A 124 -14.24 -13.40 -10.84
CA GLU A 124 -13.89 -12.80 -12.12
C GLU A 124 -14.48 -11.39 -12.23
N GLN A 125 -15.75 -11.24 -11.92
CA GLN A 125 -16.43 -9.94 -11.91
C GLN A 125 -15.80 -8.98 -10.88
N ALA A 126 -15.44 -9.47 -9.70
CA ALA A 126 -14.74 -8.69 -8.68
C ALA A 126 -13.41 -8.13 -9.20
N LEU A 127 -12.63 -8.96 -9.90
CA LEU A 127 -11.34 -8.55 -10.46
C LEU A 127 -11.48 -7.54 -11.60
N GLU A 128 -12.46 -7.71 -12.49
CA GLU A 128 -12.75 -6.76 -13.58
C GLU A 128 -13.18 -5.39 -13.04
N ILE A 129 -14.04 -5.37 -12.02
CA ILE A 129 -14.45 -4.15 -11.36
C ILE A 129 -13.26 -3.49 -10.67
N THR A 130 -12.44 -4.28 -9.96
CA THR A 130 -11.22 -3.79 -9.31
C THR A 130 -10.28 -3.15 -10.33
N GLU A 131 -9.98 -3.82 -11.45
CA GLU A 131 -9.13 -3.28 -12.51
C GLU A 131 -9.66 -1.95 -13.03
N THR A 132 -10.96 -1.87 -13.27
CA THR A 132 -11.60 -0.64 -13.76
C THR A 132 -11.47 0.51 -12.76
N MET A 133 -11.73 0.23 -11.48
CA MET A 133 -11.57 1.21 -10.41
C MET A 133 -10.11 1.68 -10.27
N VAL A 134 -9.12 0.75 -10.34
CA VAL A 134 -7.69 1.08 -10.29
C VAL A 134 -7.28 2.01 -11.43
N ARG A 135 -7.77 1.78 -12.65
CA ARG A 135 -7.50 2.63 -13.81
C ARG A 135 -8.02 4.06 -13.64
N LEU A 136 -9.05 4.26 -12.85
CA LEU A 136 -9.62 5.58 -12.53
C LEU A 136 -8.85 6.31 -11.41
N SER A 137 -7.73 5.77 -10.95
CA SER A 137 -6.93 6.31 -9.83
C SER A 137 -7.72 6.45 -8.53
N LEU A 138 -8.78 5.66 -8.35
CA LEU A 138 -9.46 5.54 -7.07
C LEU A 138 -8.57 4.76 -6.11
N ILE A 139 -8.61 5.09 -4.82
CA ILE A 139 -7.95 4.30 -3.79
C ILE A 139 -8.87 3.12 -3.47
N HIS A 140 -8.36 1.89 -3.64
CA HIS A 140 -9.14 0.66 -3.45
C HIS A 140 -8.72 -0.03 -2.18
N ILE A 141 -9.69 -0.52 -1.47
CA ILE A 141 -9.54 -1.38 -0.30
C ILE A 141 -10.48 -2.57 -0.49
#